data_eac3a121f6689bb361a4aa70efcf4e75
#
_entry.id   eac3a121f6689bb361a4aa70efcf4e75
#
_cell.length_a   1.000
_cell.length_b   1.000
_cell.length_c   1.000
_cell.angle_alpha   90.00
_cell.angle_beta   90.00
_cell.angle_gamma   90.00
#
_symmetry.space_group_name_H-M   'P 1'
#
loop_
_entity.id
_entity.type
_entity.pdbx_description
1 polymer ?
#
loop_
_entity_poly.entity_id
_entity_poly.type
_entity_poly.pdbx_seq_one_letter_code
_entity_poly.pdbx_strand_id
1 'polypeptide(L)'
;ITEVGSSVSKFKVGDTAAIGCMVNACGKCASCETGNEQYCHAGFTATYNSPVDDPGGFTYGGYSQRIVADESFVLKMPRNLELTGTAPLLCAGITTYSPLQHWSVTKGMKVGVVGLGGLGHMGVKFAHAMGAHTVMITTTPEKGNDAKSLGADEVLISTDADAMAKEAGEFDFILNTIPVDHKVDPYLDLLKVEGTMCVVGAVEPLSQVNAAQLMFGRKNLAGSLIGGIQQTQEMLNFCGEHNITSDVEVIRMDQIQEAFERLVKSDVKYRFVIDMKSLSAA
;
A
#
# COMPACT_ATOMS: atom_id res chain seq x y z
N ILE A 1 16.65 17.08 -4.02
CA ILE A 1 16.33 18.01 -5.13
C ILE A 1 17.61 18.68 -5.58
N THR A 2 17.90 18.63 -6.88
CA THR A 2 19.12 19.21 -7.48
C THR A 2 18.86 20.54 -8.18
N GLU A 3 17.64 20.73 -8.69
CA GLU A 3 17.21 21.93 -9.39
C GLU A 3 15.73 22.19 -9.10
N VAL A 4 15.32 23.45 -9.16
CA VAL A 4 13.91 23.88 -9.04
C VAL A 4 13.59 24.90 -10.12
N GLY A 5 12.39 24.85 -10.68
CA GLY A 5 11.88 25.85 -11.60
C GLY A 5 11.62 27.18 -10.90
N SER A 6 11.58 28.27 -11.65
CA SER A 6 11.41 29.65 -11.10
C SER A 6 10.07 29.86 -10.36
N SER A 7 9.06 29.05 -10.64
CA SER A 7 7.73 29.13 -10.01
C SER A 7 7.55 28.17 -8.83
N VAL A 8 8.54 27.33 -8.54
CA VAL A 8 8.46 26.37 -7.42
C VAL A 8 8.57 27.13 -6.09
N SER A 9 7.63 26.86 -5.20
CA SER A 9 7.53 27.49 -3.88
C SER A 9 7.59 26.50 -2.71
N LYS A 10 7.23 25.24 -2.96
CA LYS A 10 7.08 24.19 -1.94
C LYS A 10 8.43 23.58 -1.53
N PHE A 11 9.43 23.66 -2.41
CA PHE A 11 10.74 23.01 -2.26
C PHE A 11 11.90 23.92 -2.68
N LYS A 12 13.10 23.57 -2.20
CA LYS A 12 14.36 24.19 -2.60
C LYS A 12 15.44 23.15 -2.90
N VAL A 13 16.49 23.56 -3.58
CA VAL A 13 17.68 22.73 -3.80
C VAL A 13 18.25 22.25 -2.46
N GLY A 14 18.58 20.99 -2.38
CA GLY A 14 19.07 20.30 -1.17
C GLY A 14 17.97 19.63 -0.34
N ASP A 15 16.69 19.91 -0.58
CA ASP A 15 15.61 19.22 0.13
C ASP A 15 15.55 17.73 -0.26
N THR A 16 15.24 16.89 0.72
CA THR A 16 14.87 15.49 0.49
C THR A 16 13.38 15.40 0.21
N ALA A 17 13.04 14.82 -0.92
CA ALA A 17 11.67 14.71 -1.38
C ALA A 17 11.41 13.31 -1.95
N ALA A 18 10.13 12.99 -2.13
CA ALA A 18 9.71 11.74 -2.72
C ALA A 18 8.65 11.95 -3.80
N ILE A 19 8.57 10.99 -4.72
CA ILE A 19 7.54 10.89 -5.74
C ILE A 19 6.86 9.53 -5.54
N GLY A 20 5.52 9.56 -5.43
CA GLY A 20 4.69 8.37 -5.24
C GLY A 20 4.38 7.65 -6.55
N CYS A 21 3.20 7.04 -6.59
CA CYS A 21 2.78 6.22 -7.74
C CYS A 21 2.31 7.03 -8.95
N MET A 22 2.11 8.35 -8.83
CA MET A 22 1.64 9.22 -9.91
C MET A 22 2.44 10.51 -9.99
N VAL A 23 2.58 11.05 -11.19
CA VAL A 23 3.33 12.27 -11.50
C VAL A 23 2.48 13.34 -12.19
N ASN A 24 1.27 13.00 -12.62
CA ASN A 24 0.34 13.96 -13.23
C ASN A 24 -1.11 13.47 -13.14
N ALA A 25 -2.05 14.41 -13.09
CA ALA A 25 -3.49 14.23 -13.24
C ALA A 25 -4.11 15.53 -13.77
N CYS A 26 -5.38 15.53 -14.17
CA CYS A 26 -5.97 16.71 -14.82
C CYS A 26 -6.15 17.94 -13.90
N GLY A 27 -6.14 17.76 -12.58
CA GLY A 27 -6.24 18.81 -11.56
C GLY A 27 -7.59 19.55 -11.46
N LYS A 28 -8.58 19.22 -12.31
CA LYS A 28 -9.83 20.00 -12.46
C LYS A 28 -11.11 19.17 -12.51
N CYS A 29 -11.05 17.86 -12.42
CA CYS A 29 -12.26 17.04 -12.30
C CYS A 29 -12.62 16.86 -10.83
N ALA A 30 -13.86 16.43 -10.56
CA ALA A 30 -14.37 16.29 -9.19
C ALA A 30 -13.46 15.44 -8.30
N SER A 31 -12.86 14.37 -8.84
CA SER A 31 -11.92 13.54 -8.09
C SER A 31 -10.64 14.29 -7.73
N CYS A 32 -10.04 15.03 -8.67
CA CYS A 32 -8.83 15.81 -8.41
C CYS A 32 -9.10 16.97 -7.42
N GLU A 33 -10.22 17.67 -7.56
CA GLU A 33 -10.60 18.78 -6.67
C GLU A 33 -10.84 18.32 -5.23
N THR A 34 -11.12 17.03 -5.02
CA THR A 34 -11.30 16.42 -3.69
C THR A 34 -10.07 15.67 -3.19
N GLY A 35 -8.91 15.80 -3.86
CA GLY A 35 -7.66 15.14 -3.47
C GLY A 35 -7.63 13.64 -3.75
N ASN A 36 -8.42 13.18 -4.71
CA ASN A 36 -8.50 11.79 -5.16
C ASN A 36 -7.97 11.64 -6.59
N GLU A 37 -6.77 12.14 -6.85
CA GLU A 37 -6.14 12.18 -8.17
C GLU A 37 -6.00 10.79 -8.78
N GLN A 38 -5.89 9.72 -7.97
CA GLN A 38 -5.86 8.32 -8.40
C GLN A 38 -7.15 7.89 -9.12
N TYR A 39 -8.24 8.62 -8.94
CA TYR A 39 -9.53 8.42 -9.62
C TYR A 39 -9.83 9.54 -10.63
N CYS A 40 -8.79 10.19 -11.15
CA CYS A 40 -8.94 11.24 -12.16
C CYS A 40 -9.77 10.77 -13.35
N HIS A 41 -10.79 11.54 -13.75
CA HIS A 41 -11.69 11.17 -14.86
C HIS A 41 -10.98 11.12 -16.22
N ALA A 42 -9.88 11.85 -16.38
CA ALA A 42 -9.03 11.81 -17.58
C ALA A 42 -7.92 10.75 -17.49
N GLY A 43 -7.87 9.99 -16.38
CA GLY A 43 -6.74 9.16 -16.03
C GLY A 43 -5.63 9.97 -15.35
N PHE A 44 -4.78 9.29 -14.60
CA PHE A 44 -3.55 9.87 -14.05
C PHE A 44 -2.33 9.31 -14.80
N THR A 45 -1.24 10.05 -14.80
CA THR A 45 0.04 9.55 -15.30
C THR A 45 0.77 8.84 -14.16
N ALA A 46 0.95 7.53 -14.30
CA ALA A 46 1.72 6.75 -13.33
C ALA A 46 3.20 7.12 -13.40
N THR A 47 3.89 7.03 -12.27
CA THR A 47 5.34 7.28 -12.18
C THR A 47 6.15 6.26 -12.98
N TYR A 48 5.57 5.08 -13.22
CA TYR A 48 6.18 3.98 -14.00
C TYR A 48 5.29 3.59 -15.17
N ASN A 49 5.90 3.41 -16.34
CA ASN A 49 5.31 2.81 -17.54
C ASN A 49 4.02 3.49 -18.05
N SER A 50 3.84 4.77 -17.80
CA SER A 50 2.79 5.56 -18.44
C SER A 50 3.29 6.16 -19.73
N PRO A 51 2.48 6.15 -20.82
CA PRO A 51 2.80 6.89 -22.03
C PRO A 51 2.92 8.39 -21.75
N VAL A 52 3.93 9.04 -22.29
CA VAL A 52 4.16 10.49 -22.22
C VAL A 52 4.73 10.98 -23.54
N ASP A 53 4.54 12.27 -23.85
CA ASP A 53 5.04 12.90 -25.07
C ASP A 53 6.54 13.26 -25.00
N ASP A 54 7.22 12.91 -23.90
CA ASP A 54 8.64 13.14 -23.70
C ASP A 54 9.53 12.17 -24.52
N PRO A 55 10.79 12.54 -24.80
CA PRO A 55 11.73 11.64 -25.42
C PRO A 55 11.89 10.34 -24.61
N GLY A 56 11.50 9.22 -25.19
CA GLY A 56 11.46 7.91 -24.53
C GLY A 56 10.06 7.32 -24.46
N GLY A 57 9.00 8.14 -24.58
CA GLY A 57 7.60 7.74 -24.73
C GLY A 57 6.93 7.18 -23.49
N PHE A 58 7.68 6.97 -22.38
CA PHE A 58 7.17 6.40 -21.13
C PHE A 58 7.86 6.97 -19.90
N THR A 59 7.16 6.92 -18.76
CA THR A 59 7.72 7.25 -17.45
C THR A 59 8.58 6.08 -16.93
N TYR A 60 9.80 6.38 -16.48
CA TYR A 60 10.75 5.39 -15.95
C TYR A 60 10.81 5.35 -14.42
N GLY A 61 10.20 6.33 -13.75
CA GLY A 61 10.19 6.43 -12.30
C GLY A 61 11.58 6.40 -11.69
N GLY A 62 11.77 5.55 -10.69
CA GLY A 62 13.05 5.36 -10.00
C GLY A 62 14.13 4.62 -10.81
N TYR A 63 13.78 4.06 -11.99
CA TYR A 63 14.76 3.45 -12.91
C TYR A 63 15.44 4.50 -13.80
N SER A 64 15.68 5.67 -13.26
CA SER A 64 16.37 6.78 -13.89
C SER A 64 17.24 7.53 -12.90
N GLN A 65 18.30 8.17 -13.40
CA GLN A 65 19.21 8.94 -12.54
C GLN A 65 18.58 10.26 -12.07
N ARG A 66 17.62 10.78 -12.82
CA ARG A 66 16.90 12.02 -12.54
C ARG A 66 15.47 11.90 -13.03
N ILE A 67 14.58 12.61 -12.37
CA ILE A 67 13.20 12.81 -12.78
C ILE A 67 12.84 14.28 -12.62
N VAL A 68 12.07 14.81 -13.55
CA VAL A 68 11.44 16.12 -13.45
C VAL A 68 9.96 15.89 -13.17
N ALA A 69 9.42 16.53 -12.15
CA ALA A 69 8.02 16.41 -11.78
C ALA A 69 7.47 17.77 -11.35
N ASP A 70 6.17 17.98 -11.56
CA ASP A 70 5.45 19.11 -11.01
C ASP A 70 5.46 19.05 -9.49
N GLU A 71 5.67 20.21 -8.82
CA GLU A 71 5.78 20.26 -7.36
C GLU A 71 4.52 19.78 -6.64
N SER A 72 3.35 19.77 -7.30
CA SER A 72 2.09 19.27 -6.75
C SER A 72 2.10 17.75 -6.54
N PHE A 73 2.92 17.01 -7.28
CA PHE A 73 3.10 15.56 -7.15
C PHE A 73 4.35 15.15 -6.35
N VAL A 74 5.06 16.12 -5.79
CA VAL A 74 6.25 15.89 -4.97
C VAL A 74 5.89 15.99 -3.48
N LEU A 75 6.37 15.03 -2.70
CA LEU A 75 6.05 14.82 -1.29
C LEU A 75 7.23 15.20 -0.40
N LYS A 76 6.94 15.80 0.76
CA LYS A 76 7.94 16.10 1.80
C LYS A 76 8.21 14.83 2.62
N MET A 77 9.49 14.55 2.83
CA MET A 77 9.92 13.40 3.63
C MET A 77 10.02 13.75 5.11
N PRO A 78 9.49 12.90 6.02
CA PRO A 78 9.77 13.01 7.46
C PRO A 78 11.28 12.87 7.71
N ARG A 79 11.84 13.75 8.52
CA ARG A 79 13.30 13.79 8.75
C ARG A 79 13.82 12.68 9.67
N ASN A 80 12.96 12.08 10.46
CA ASN A 80 13.28 11.03 11.43
C ASN A 80 13.21 9.62 10.85
N LEU A 81 12.70 9.45 9.63
CA LEU A 81 12.59 8.14 9.01
C LEU A 81 13.77 7.86 8.09
N GLU A 82 14.23 6.64 8.13
CA GLU A 82 15.28 6.15 7.23
C GLU A 82 14.72 5.95 5.82
N LEU A 83 15.43 6.48 4.81
CA LEU A 83 14.90 6.59 3.44
C LEU A 83 14.63 5.25 2.78
N THR A 84 15.43 4.22 3.05
CA THR A 84 15.26 2.90 2.46
C THR A 84 13.95 2.26 2.91
N GLY A 85 13.65 2.32 4.21
CA GLY A 85 12.38 1.83 4.75
C GLY A 85 11.18 2.72 4.39
N THR A 86 11.42 3.98 4.00
CA THR A 86 10.36 4.92 3.64
C THR A 86 9.97 4.84 2.16
N ALA A 87 10.87 4.44 1.28
CA ALA A 87 10.58 4.35 -0.15
C ALA A 87 9.35 3.49 -0.48
N PRO A 88 9.14 2.28 0.10
CA PRO A 88 7.95 1.49 -0.19
C PRO A 88 6.64 2.06 0.38
N LEU A 89 6.70 3.01 1.33
CA LEU A 89 5.50 3.68 1.85
C LEU A 89 4.73 4.41 0.75
N LEU A 90 5.44 4.90 -0.26
CA LEU A 90 4.89 5.63 -1.40
C LEU A 90 4.00 4.78 -2.32
N CYS A 91 4.00 3.47 -2.14
CA CYS A 91 3.14 2.53 -2.84
C CYS A 91 2.43 1.61 -1.83
N ALA A 92 3.16 0.69 -1.19
CA ALA A 92 2.57 -0.26 -0.25
C ALA A 92 1.97 0.42 0.99
N GLY A 93 2.61 1.50 1.47
CA GLY A 93 2.10 2.29 2.59
C GLY A 93 0.77 2.93 2.25
N ILE A 94 0.73 3.78 1.24
CA ILE A 94 -0.51 4.50 0.89
C ILE A 94 -1.64 3.56 0.48
N THR A 95 -1.34 2.47 -0.24
CA THR A 95 -2.33 1.47 -0.66
C THR A 95 -3.05 0.82 0.53
N THR A 96 -2.36 0.64 1.65
CA THR A 96 -2.94 0.02 2.85
C THR A 96 -3.46 1.06 3.85
N TYR A 97 -2.86 2.23 3.92
CA TYR A 97 -3.29 3.34 4.77
C TYR A 97 -4.61 3.95 4.30
N SER A 98 -4.75 4.19 2.98
CA SER A 98 -5.92 4.86 2.40
C SER A 98 -7.25 4.19 2.76
N PRO A 99 -7.44 2.86 2.57
CA PRO A 99 -8.69 2.22 2.95
C PRO A 99 -8.91 2.19 4.48
N LEU A 100 -7.87 2.03 5.30
CA LEU A 100 -8.01 2.08 6.75
C LEU A 100 -8.54 3.44 7.21
N GLN A 101 -8.07 4.53 6.62
CA GLN A 101 -8.57 5.87 6.88
C GLN A 101 -9.98 6.08 6.33
N HIS A 102 -10.25 5.66 5.08
CA HIS A 102 -11.54 5.84 4.42
C HIS A 102 -12.70 5.19 5.20
N TRP A 103 -12.48 3.98 5.72
CA TRP A 103 -13.46 3.26 6.56
C TRP A 103 -13.28 3.55 8.05
N SER A 104 -12.54 4.61 8.40
CA SER A 104 -12.42 5.13 9.76
C SER A 104 -11.98 4.07 10.77
N VAL A 105 -11.01 3.24 10.39
CA VAL A 105 -10.42 2.26 11.31
C VAL A 105 -9.83 2.98 12.51
N THR A 106 -10.23 2.55 13.71
CA THR A 106 -9.85 3.19 14.96
C THR A 106 -9.78 2.19 16.12
N LYS A 107 -9.37 2.68 17.27
CA LYS A 107 -9.30 1.90 18.51
C LYS A 107 -10.63 1.22 18.84
N GLY A 108 -10.56 -0.07 19.16
CA GLY A 108 -11.71 -0.91 19.53
C GLY A 108 -12.34 -1.67 18.36
N MET A 109 -11.96 -1.38 17.12
CA MET A 109 -12.33 -2.18 15.95
C MET A 109 -11.47 -3.44 15.86
N LYS A 110 -12.06 -4.56 15.43
CA LYS A 110 -11.33 -5.78 15.05
C LYS A 110 -11.07 -5.76 13.55
N VAL A 111 -9.80 -5.75 13.19
CA VAL A 111 -9.34 -5.59 11.80
C VAL A 111 -8.57 -6.82 11.35
N GLY A 112 -9.03 -7.45 10.27
CA GLY A 112 -8.32 -8.53 9.61
C GLY A 112 -7.42 -8.02 8.48
N VAL A 113 -6.19 -8.53 8.40
CA VAL A 113 -5.32 -8.31 7.25
C VAL A 113 -5.07 -9.66 6.59
N VAL A 114 -5.52 -9.84 5.35
CA VAL A 114 -5.40 -11.10 4.63
C VAL A 114 -4.17 -11.09 3.73
N GLY A 115 -3.25 -12.01 4.00
CA GLY A 115 -1.99 -12.18 3.27
C GLY A 115 -0.83 -11.37 3.87
N LEU A 116 0.27 -12.04 4.23
CA LEU A 116 1.49 -11.41 4.73
C LEU A 116 2.53 -11.34 3.61
N GLY A 117 2.54 -10.23 2.94
CA GLY A 117 3.49 -9.90 1.87
C GLY A 117 3.79 -8.39 1.87
N GLY A 118 4.22 -7.86 0.72
CA GLY A 118 4.61 -6.46 0.58
C GLY A 118 3.51 -5.42 0.90
N LEU A 119 2.23 -5.76 0.79
CA LEU A 119 1.12 -4.92 1.25
C LEU A 119 0.73 -5.28 2.68
N GLY A 120 0.53 -6.58 2.97
CA GLY A 120 -0.01 -7.02 4.25
C GLY A 120 0.82 -6.62 5.45
N HIS A 121 2.18 -6.63 5.35
CA HIS A 121 3.02 -6.19 6.46
C HIS A 121 2.78 -4.71 6.82
N MET A 122 2.53 -3.85 5.82
CA MET A 122 2.17 -2.45 6.06
C MET A 122 0.75 -2.32 6.62
N GLY A 123 -0.20 -3.13 6.11
CA GLY A 123 -1.57 -3.17 6.65
C GLY A 123 -1.61 -3.51 8.14
N VAL A 124 -0.81 -4.48 8.58
CA VAL A 124 -0.68 -4.83 10.01
C VAL A 124 -0.11 -3.66 10.80
N LYS A 125 1.01 -3.06 10.36
CA LYS A 125 1.63 -1.92 11.06
C LYS A 125 0.68 -0.74 11.20
N PHE A 126 -0.07 -0.40 10.16
CA PHE A 126 -1.03 0.72 10.22
C PHE A 126 -2.24 0.42 11.10
N ALA A 127 -2.88 -0.76 10.94
CA ALA A 127 -4.03 -1.11 11.77
C ALA A 127 -3.66 -1.11 13.26
N HIS A 128 -2.50 -1.66 13.61
CA HIS A 128 -1.95 -1.62 14.96
C HIS A 128 -1.71 -0.18 15.45
N ALA A 129 -1.04 0.65 14.65
CA ALA A 129 -0.75 2.04 15.02
C ALA A 129 -2.02 2.91 15.17
N MET A 130 -3.10 2.57 14.46
CA MET A 130 -4.43 3.19 14.61
C MET A 130 -5.18 2.68 15.87
N GLY A 131 -4.59 1.71 16.60
CA GLY A 131 -5.14 1.17 17.85
C GLY A 131 -6.22 0.11 17.65
N ALA A 132 -6.39 -0.43 16.45
CA ALA A 132 -7.29 -1.54 16.20
C ALA A 132 -6.75 -2.86 16.79
N HIS A 133 -7.65 -3.77 17.16
CA HIS A 133 -7.27 -5.15 17.43
C HIS A 133 -6.97 -5.84 16.09
N THR A 134 -5.69 -6.05 15.81
CA THR A 134 -5.19 -6.43 14.49
C THR A 134 -4.97 -7.93 14.39
N VAL A 135 -5.67 -8.59 13.48
CA VAL A 135 -5.57 -10.03 13.23
C VAL A 135 -4.93 -10.29 11.87
N MET A 136 -3.79 -10.97 11.86
CA MET A 136 -3.18 -11.44 10.61
C MET A 136 -3.88 -12.72 10.15
N ILE A 137 -4.47 -12.72 8.97
CA ILE A 137 -5.12 -13.89 8.37
C ILE A 137 -4.20 -14.45 7.29
N THR A 138 -3.71 -15.68 7.50
CA THR A 138 -2.71 -16.32 6.63
C THR A 138 -2.97 -17.81 6.48
N THR A 139 -2.43 -18.41 5.42
CA THR A 139 -2.52 -19.85 5.18
C THR A 139 -1.48 -20.66 5.96
N THR A 140 -0.40 -20.02 6.44
CA THR A 140 0.75 -20.71 7.01
C THR A 140 1.07 -20.22 8.42
N PRO A 141 1.19 -21.13 9.42
CA PRO A 141 1.53 -20.79 10.80
C PRO A 141 2.91 -20.10 10.93
N GLU A 142 3.86 -20.44 10.06
CA GLU A 142 5.22 -19.92 10.09
C GLU A 142 5.27 -18.39 9.97
N LYS A 143 4.33 -17.81 9.24
CA LYS A 143 4.17 -16.35 9.11
C LYS A 143 3.61 -15.68 10.37
N GLY A 144 3.11 -16.45 11.33
CA GLY A 144 2.49 -15.93 12.54
C GLY A 144 3.47 -15.16 13.43
N ASN A 145 4.69 -15.65 13.62
CA ASN A 145 5.71 -14.96 14.42
C ASN A 145 6.11 -13.63 13.79
N ASP A 146 6.29 -13.62 12.47
CA ASP A 146 6.58 -12.39 11.73
C ASP A 146 5.44 -11.38 11.89
N ALA A 147 4.17 -11.82 11.74
CA ALA A 147 3.01 -10.96 11.90
C ALA A 147 2.93 -10.32 13.30
N LYS A 148 3.21 -11.07 14.35
CA LYS A 148 3.25 -10.55 15.73
C LYS A 148 4.34 -9.51 15.93
N SER A 149 5.52 -9.71 15.33
CA SER A 149 6.61 -8.72 15.39
C SER A 149 6.26 -7.41 14.67
N LEU A 150 5.33 -7.47 13.72
CA LEU A 150 4.83 -6.30 12.98
C LEU A 150 3.69 -5.57 13.70
N GLY A 151 3.18 -6.13 14.80
CA GLY A 151 2.10 -5.54 15.61
C GLY A 151 0.75 -6.25 15.51
N ALA A 152 0.67 -7.47 14.94
CA ALA A 152 -0.57 -8.25 15.00
C ALA A 152 -0.80 -8.77 16.41
N ASP A 153 -2.00 -8.56 16.95
CA ASP A 153 -2.42 -9.10 18.25
C ASP A 153 -2.69 -10.61 18.15
N GLU A 154 -3.30 -11.03 17.04
CA GLU A 154 -3.67 -12.43 16.77
C GLU A 154 -3.27 -12.88 15.37
N VAL A 155 -3.23 -14.19 15.19
CA VAL A 155 -3.02 -14.85 13.89
C VAL A 155 -4.12 -15.88 13.68
N LEU A 156 -4.85 -15.74 12.57
CA LEU A 156 -5.91 -16.65 12.16
C LEU A 156 -5.43 -17.44 10.93
N ILE A 157 -5.47 -18.77 11.03
CA ILE A 157 -5.08 -19.65 9.94
C ILE A 157 -6.30 -19.92 9.05
N SER A 158 -6.29 -19.36 7.84
CA SER A 158 -7.45 -19.43 6.95
C SER A 158 -7.73 -20.82 6.37
N THR A 159 -6.79 -21.76 6.50
CA THR A 159 -6.98 -23.17 6.13
C THR A 159 -7.56 -24.02 7.26
N ASP A 160 -7.66 -23.48 8.47
CA ASP A 160 -8.33 -24.11 9.61
C ASP A 160 -9.81 -23.66 9.64
N ALA A 161 -10.70 -24.53 9.16
CA ALA A 161 -12.12 -24.24 9.06
C ALA A 161 -12.78 -24.00 10.44
N ASP A 162 -12.34 -24.71 11.49
CA ASP A 162 -12.87 -24.56 12.84
C ASP A 162 -12.44 -23.21 13.45
N ALA A 163 -11.20 -22.79 13.23
CA ALA A 163 -10.72 -21.49 13.65
C ALA A 163 -11.46 -20.35 12.93
N MET A 164 -11.64 -20.47 11.61
CA MET A 164 -12.41 -19.50 10.83
C MET A 164 -13.87 -19.40 11.28
N ALA A 165 -14.51 -20.54 11.54
CA ALA A 165 -15.90 -20.57 12.02
C ALA A 165 -16.10 -19.91 13.39
N LYS A 166 -15.13 -20.02 14.30
CA LYS A 166 -15.18 -19.34 15.62
C LYS A 166 -15.11 -17.83 15.53
N GLU A 167 -14.51 -17.31 14.47
CA GLU A 167 -14.32 -15.88 14.19
C GLU A 167 -15.45 -15.30 13.31
N ALA A 168 -16.48 -16.08 12.96
CA ALA A 168 -17.57 -15.63 12.12
C ALA A 168 -18.33 -14.46 12.77
N GLY A 169 -18.47 -13.36 12.01
CA GLY A 169 -19.20 -12.17 12.46
C GLY A 169 -18.44 -11.28 13.47
N GLU A 170 -17.13 -11.42 13.61
CA GLU A 170 -16.34 -10.70 14.62
C GLU A 170 -15.58 -9.47 14.07
N PHE A 171 -15.37 -9.37 12.75
CA PHE A 171 -14.53 -8.33 12.16
C PHE A 171 -15.34 -7.12 11.70
N ASP A 172 -14.87 -5.93 12.06
CA ASP A 172 -15.41 -4.65 11.58
C ASP A 172 -14.91 -4.34 10.17
N PHE A 173 -13.64 -4.63 9.90
CA PHE A 173 -12.98 -4.36 8.64
C PHE A 173 -11.99 -5.47 8.28
N ILE A 174 -11.91 -5.83 7.01
CA ILE A 174 -10.90 -6.76 6.48
C ILE A 174 -10.19 -6.11 5.29
N LEU A 175 -8.86 -5.99 5.39
CA LEU A 175 -7.99 -5.56 4.32
C LEU A 175 -7.47 -6.79 3.56
N ASN A 176 -7.94 -6.99 2.33
CA ASN A 176 -7.52 -8.11 1.50
C ASN A 176 -6.39 -7.71 0.56
N THR A 177 -5.20 -8.27 0.79
CA THR A 177 -3.98 -7.95 0.04
C THR A 177 -3.53 -9.05 -0.91
N ILE A 178 -4.36 -10.10 -1.09
CA ILE A 178 -4.05 -11.21 -1.99
C ILE A 178 -4.19 -10.75 -3.45
N PRO A 179 -3.15 -10.91 -4.30
CA PRO A 179 -3.17 -10.37 -5.66
C PRO A 179 -3.77 -11.33 -6.71
N VAL A 180 -3.96 -12.60 -6.37
CA VAL A 180 -4.44 -13.65 -7.27
C VAL A 180 -5.88 -14.01 -6.99
N ASP A 181 -6.53 -14.73 -7.92
CA ASP A 181 -7.88 -15.25 -7.70
C ASP A 181 -7.94 -16.17 -6.48
N HIS A 182 -8.92 -15.94 -5.65
CA HIS A 182 -9.17 -16.73 -4.44
C HIS A 182 -10.61 -16.57 -3.99
N LYS A 183 -11.09 -17.54 -3.18
CA LYS A 183 -12.43 -17.46 -2.60
C LYS A 183 -12.47 -16.36 -1.53
N VAL A 184 -13.33 -15.38 -1.73
CA VAL A 184 -13.54 -14.28 -0.75
C VAL A 184 -14.62 -14.61 0.27
N ASP A 185 -15.52 -15.54 -0.04
CA ASP A 185 -16.66 -15.91 0.81
C ASP A 185 -16.26 -16.29 2.24
N PRO A 186 -15.19 -17.09 2.49
CA PRO A 186 -14.78 -17.40 3.86
C PRO A 186 -14.36 -16.16 4.68
N TYR A 187 -13.85 -15.14 4.02
CA TYR A 187 -13.48 -13.88 4.70
C TYR A 187 -14.70 -12.97 4.89
N LEU A 188 -15.67 -13.00 3.97
CA LEU A 188 -16.95 -12.29 4.15
C LEU A 188 -17.74 -12.84 5.32
N ASP A 189 -17.63 -14.15 5.64
CA ASP A 189 -18.27 -14.74 6.81
C ASP A 189 -17.73 -14.17 8.11
N LEU A 190 -16.47 -13.77 8.17
CA LEU A 190 -15.84 -13.16 9.35
C LEU A 190 -16.40 -11.78 9.67
N LEU A 191 -16.95 -11.07 8.68
CA LEU A 191 -17.44 -9.70 8.87
C LEU A 191 -18.70 -9.65 9.73
N LYS A 192 -18.76 -8.68 10.64
CA LYS A 192 -19.97 -8.23 11.32
C LYS A 192 -21.04 -7.76 10.33
N VAL A 193 -22.25 -7.58 10.83
CA VAL A 193 -23.28 -6.81 10.09
C VAL A 193 -22.71 -5.42 9.79
N GLU A 194 -22.88 -4.96 8.53
CA GLU A 194 -22.34 -3.71 7.99
C GLU A 194 -20.79 -3.66 7.88
N GLY A 195 -20.10 -4.74 8.22
CA GLY A 195 -18.64 -4.84 8.07
C GLY A 195 -18.20 -4.72 6.61
N THR A 196 -16.97 -4.29 6.41
CA THR A 196 -16.41 -4.05 5.08
C THR A 196 -15.16 -4.90 4.84
N MET A 197 -15.11 -5.58 3.69
CA MET A 197 -13.89 -6.14 3.13
C MET A 197 -13.42 -5.26 1.98
N CYS A 198 -12.20 -4.72 2.08
CA CYS A 198 -11.59 -3.91 1.04
C CYS A 198 -10.45 -4.68 0.34
N VAL A 199 -10.57 -4.82 -0.98
CA VAL A 199 -9.56 -5.45 -1.83
C VAL A 199 -8.58 -4.39 -2.31
N VAL A 200 -7.29 -4.61 -2.07
CA VAL A 200 -6.18 -3.76 -2.52
C VAL A 200 -5.12 -4.52 -3.32
N GLY A 201 -5.15 -5.86 -3.29
CA GLY A 201 -4.35 -6.74 -4.13
C GLY A 201 -5.18 -7.21 -5.31
N ALA A 202 -5.02 -6.61 -6.48
CA ALA A 202 -5.84 -6.93 -7.65
C ALA A 202 -4.97 -7.07 -8.89
N VAL A 203 -4.39 -8.25 -9.08
CA VAL A 203 -3.70 -8.62 -10.34
C VAL A 203 -4.62 -9.49 -11.18
N GLU A 204 -5.39 -10.37 -10.55
CA GLU A 204 -6.36 -11.26 -11.21
C GLU A 204 -7.80 -10.89 -10.82
N PRO A 205 -8.78 -11.10 -11.71
CA PRO A 205 -10.20 -10.94 -11.37
C PRO A 205 -10.62 -11.93 -10.28
N LEU A 206 -11.49 -11.53 -9.37
CA LEU A 206 -12.16 -12.44 -8.46
C LEU A 206 -13.22 -13.25 -9.21
N SER A 207 -13.14 -14.58 -9.15
CA SER A 207 -13.97 -15.45 -9.98
C SER A 207 -15.40 -15.63 -9.45
N GLN A 208 -15.61 -15.59 -8.14
CA GLN A 208 -16.91 -15.83 -7.51
C GLN A 208 -17.09 -15.03 -6.22
N VAL A 209 -18.28 -14.47 -6.05
CA VAL A 209 -18.75 -13.82 -4.81
C VAL A 209 -20.18 -14.24 -4.55
N ASN A 210 -20.47 -14.81 -3.38
CA ASN A 210 -21.83 -15.18 -2.99
C ASN A 210 -22.60 -13.93 -2.54
N ALA A 211 -23.48 -13.42 -3.40
CA ALA A 211 -24.29 -12.22 -3.11
C ALA A 211 -25.16 -12.37 -1.85
N ALA A 212 -25.61 -13.59 -1.51
CA ALA A 212 -26.41 -13.80 -0.30
C ALA A 212 -25.65 -13.43 0.98
N GLN A 213 -24.35 -13.69 1.05
CA GLN A 213 -23.53 -13.28 2.21
C GLN A 213 -23.48 -11.77 2.40
N LEU A 214 -23.45 -11.01 1.30
CA LEU A 214 -23.53 -9.54 1.36
C LEU A 214 -24.93 -9.09 1.82
N MET A 215 -25.98 -9.68 1.27
CA MET A 215 -27.37 -9.31 1.53
C MET A 215 -27.78 -9.57 3.00
N PHE A 216 -27.51 -10.75 3.54
CA PHE A 216 -27.98 -11.13 4.88
C PHE A 216 -27.27 -10.38 6.01
N GLY A 217 -26.09 -9.83 5.76
CA GLY A 217 -25.33 -9.04 6.75
C GLY A 217 -25.20 -7.57 6.41
N ARG A 218 -25.79 -7.07 5.29
CA ARG A 218 -25.52 -5.73 4.76
C ARG A 218 -24.01 -5.45 4.67
N LYS A 219 -23.24 -6.51 4.33
CA LYS A 219 -21.79 -6.46 4.25
C LYS A 219 -21.35 -5.76 2.97
N ASN A 220 -20.17 -5.15 3.01
CA ASN A 220 -19.59 -4.45 1.88
C ASN A 220 -18.37 -5.22 1.35
N LEU A 221 -18.33 -5.41 0.04
CA LEU A 221 -17.12 -5.77 -0.70
C LEU A 221 -16.71 -4.58 -1.54
N ALA A 222 -15.59 -3.98 -1.20
CA ALA A 222 -15.12 -2.72 -1.77
C ALA A 222 -13.69 -2.85 -2.31
N GLY A 223 -13.24 -1.87 -3.09
CA GLY A 223 -11.86 -1.76 -3.56
C GLY A 223 -11.27 -0.40 -3.24
N SER A 224 -9.94 -0.33 -3.15
CA SER A 224 -9.21 0.91 -3.00
C SER A 224 -7.93 0.87 -3.83
N LEU A 225 -7.64 1.95 -4.53
CA LEU A 225 -6.44 2.12 -5.34
C LEU A 225 -5.56 3.20 -4.72
N ILE A 226 -4.34 2.83 -4.31
CA ILE A 226 -3.37 3.78 -3.73
C ILE A 226 -4.04 4.86 -2.86
N GLY A 227 -3.69 6.13 -3.03
CA GLY A 227 -4.33 7.31 -2.44
C GLY A 227 -3.91 8.56 -3.18
N GLY A 228 -4.63 9.67 -2.98
CA GLY A 228 -4.28 10.96 -3.54
C GLY A 228 -3.01 11.55 -2.93
N ILE A 229 -2.52 12.64 -3.51
CA ILE A 229 -1.25 13.26 -3.09
C ILE A 229 -1.32 13.79 -1.67
N GLN A 230 -2.42 14.46 -1.32
CA GLN A 230 -2.62 14.98 0.04
C GLN A 230 -2.64 13.81 1.06
N GLN A 231 -3.41 12.77 0.78
CA GLN A 231 -3.51 11.61 1.66
C GLN A 231 -2.18 10.86 1.79
N THR A 232 -1.38 10.82 0.70
CA THR A 232 -0.03 10.24 0.74
C THR A 232 0.89 11.05 1.64
N GLN A 233 0.78 12.39 1.63
CA GLN A 233 1.54 13.24 2.56
C GLN A 233 1.09 13.04 4.02
N GLU A 234 -0.22 12.92 4.26
CA GLU A 234 -0.77 12.63 5.58
C GLU A 234 -0.26 11.27 6.11
N MET A 235 -0.25 10.25 5.27
CA MET A 235 0.32 8.93 5.59
C MET A 235 1.82 9.04 5.94
N LEU A 236 2.62 9.80 5.19
CA LEU A 236 4.03 10.00 5.50
C LEU A 236 4.22 10.72 6.85
N ASN A 237 3.40 11.72 7.15
CA ASN A 237 3.42 12.42 8.43
C ASN A 237 3.06 11.46 9.58
N PHE A 238 2.00 10.66 9.42
CA PHE A 238 1.61 9.61 10.35
C PHE A 238 2.76 8.61 10.60
N CYS A 239 3.42 8.18 9.52
CA CYS A 239 4.60 7.32 9.64
C CYS A 239 5.73 8.00 10.44
N GLY A 240 5.96 9.29 10.23
CA GLY A 240 6.93 10.06 11.00
C GLY A 240 6.59 10.14 12.50
N GLU A 241 5.32 10.37 12.84
CA GLU A 241 4.82 10.44 14.22
C GLU A 241 4.94 9.09 14.95
N HIS A 242 4.68 7.98 14.25
CA HIS A 242 4.66 6.64 14.80
C HIS A 242 5.94 5.83 14.54
N ASN A 243 6.96 6.41 13.89
CA ASN A 243 8.21 5.74 13.47
C ASN A 243 7.95 4.46 12.63
N ILE A 244 7.00 4.52 11.71
CA ILE A 244 6.63 3.40 10.84
C ILE A 244 7.45 3.45 9.56
N THR A 245 8.13 2.35 9.23
CA THR A 245 8.79 2.11 7.96
C THR A 245 8.43 0.72 7.44
N SER A 246 8.67 0.47 6.17
CA SER A 246 8.61 -0.88 5.59
C SER A 246 9.84 -1.68 5.97
N ASP A 247 9.69 -2.99 6.17
CA ASP A 247 10.83 -3.89 6.25
C ASP A 247 11.35 -4.18 4.85
N VAL A 248 12.65 -3.97 4.64
CA VAL A 248 13.25 -3.97 3.31
C VAL A 248 14.56 -4.72 3.26
N GLU A 249 14.87 -5.27 2.09
CA GLU A 249 16.19 -5.70 1.69
C GLU A 249 16.74 -4.69 0.69
N VAL A 250 17.84 -4.02 1.04
CA VAL A 250 18.49 -3.07 0.13
C VAL A 250 19.36 -3.82 -0.85
N ILE A 251 19.19 -3.55 -2.13
CA ILE A 251 19.93 -4.19 -3.22
C ILE A 251 20.65 -3.16 -4.08
N ARG A 252 21.67 -3.62 -4.77
CA ARG A 252 22.35 -2.86 -5.81
C ARG A 252 21.59 -2.93 -7.13
N MET A 253 21.84 -1.99 -8.04
CA MET A 253 21.21 -1.96 -9.35
C MET A 253 21.50 -3.23 -10.18
N ASP A 254 22.67 -3.81 -10.06
CA ASP A 254 23.08 -5.03 -10.77
C ASP A 254 22.42 -6.32 -10.22
N GLN A 255 21.72 -6.25 -9.08
CA GLN A 255 21.01 -7.37 -8.46
C GLN A 255 19.51 -7.42 -8.83
N ILE A 256 19.03 -6.55 -9.71
CA ILE A 256 17.58 -6.45 -10.05
C ILE A 256 17.05 -7.79 -10.57
N GLN A 257 17.78 -8.47 -11.45
CA GLN A 257 17.32 -9.74 -12.03
C GLN A 257 17.15 -10.81 -10.94
N GLU A 258 18.10 -10.94 -10.02
CA GLU A 258 18.02 -11.85 -8.89
C GLU A 258 16.82 -11.51 -7.97
N ALA A 259 16.62 -10.22 -7.72
CA ALA A 259 15.50 -9.75 -6.90
C ALA A 259 14.15 -10.12 -7.54
N PHE A 260 13.98 -9.99 -8.87
CA PHE A 260 12.77 -10.44 -9.55
C PHE A 260 12.54 -11.94 -9.42
N GLU A 261 13.58 -12.76 -9.56
CA GLU A 261 13.49 -14.22 -9.39
C GLU A 261 13.08 -14.61 -7.95
N ARG A 262 13.56 -13.89 -6.96
CA ARG A 262 13.20 -14.05 -5.55
C ARG A 262 11.77 -13.58 -5.28
N LEU A 263 11.32 -12.47 -5.89
CA LEU A 263 9.94 -11.98 -5.79
C LEU A 263 8.93 -13.02 -6.29
N VAL A 264 9.20 -13.64 -7.44
CA VAL A 264 8.34 -14.71 -7.99
C VAL A 264 8.20 -15.88 -7.03
N LYS A 265 9.26 -16.19 -6.26
CA LYS A 265 9.27 -17.25 -5.24
C LYS A 265 8.74 -16.80 -3.88
N SER A 266 8.29 -15.54 -3.74
CA SER A 266 7.92 -14.91 -2.47
C SER A 266 9.04 -14.95 -1.41
N ASP A 267 10.29 -14.94 -1.85
CA ASP A 267 11.51 -14.98 -1.04
C ASP A 267 12.03 -13.55 -0.80
N VAL A 268 11.28 -12.78 -0.01
CA VAL A 268 11.67 -11.44 0.46
C VAL A 268 10.83 -11.02 1.68
N LYS A 269 11.44 -10.35 2.64
CA LYS A 269 10.76 -9.74 3.79
C LYS A 269 11.00 -8.23 3.81
N TYR A 270 10.12 -7.40 3.24
CA TYR A 270 8.96 -7.72 2.42
C TYR A 270 9.04 -6.99 1.08
N ARG A 271 10.02 -6.09 0.93
CA ARG A 271 10.28 -5.29 -0.26
C ARG A 271 11.76 -5.21 -0.58
N PHE A 272 12.10 -5.20 -1.85
CA PHE A 272 13.43 -4.77 -2.28
C PHE A 272 13.45 -3.26 -2.49
N VAL A 273 14.54 -2.62 -2.05
CA VAL A 273 14.84 -1.21 -2.33
C VAL A 273 16.19 -1.11 -3.00
N ILE A 274 16.23 -0.45 -4.14
CA ILE A 274 17.44 -0.30 -4.93
C ILE A 274 18.21 0.93 -4.46
N ASP A 275 19.46 0.76 -4.01
CA ASP A 275 20.36 1.89 -3.80
C ASP A 275 20.88 2.40 -5.15
N MET A 276 20.32 3.51 -5.62
CA MET A 276 20.72 4.12 -6.89
C MET A 276 22.16 4.62 -6.92
N LYS A 277 22.82 4.81 -5.77
CA LYS A 277 24.26 5.14 -5.71
C LYS A 277 25.11 4.00 -6.29
N SER A 278 24.61 2.78 -6.26
CA SER A 278 25.30 1.63 -6.84
C SER A 278 25.45 1.70 -8.36
N LEU A 279 24.63 2.50 -9.06
CA LEU A 279 24.75 2.72 -10.51
C LEU A 279 26.00 3.53 -10.88
N SER A 280 26.48 4.39 -9.99
CA SER A 280 27.65 5.25 -10.25
C SER A 280 28.99 4.53 -10.02
N ALA A 281 28.97 3.30 -9.54
CA ALA A 281 30.17 2.50 -9.20
C ALA A 281 30.50 1.44 -10.28
N ALA A 282 29.86 1.52 -11.46
CA ALA A 282 30.09 0.64 -12.60
C ALA A 282 30.93 1.33 -13.69
#